data_e00d3ec46445c4580e33a44b4139803d
#
_entry.id   e00d3ec46445c4580e33a44b4139803d
#
_cell.length_a   1.000
_cell.length_b   1.000
_cell.length_c   1.000
_cell.angle_alpha   90.00
_cell.angle_beta   90.00
_cell.angle_gamma   90.00
#
_symmetry.space_group_name_H-M   'P 1'
#
loop_
_entity.id
_entity.type
_entity.pdbx_description
1 polymer ?
#
loop_
_entity_poly.entity_id
_entity_poly.type
_entity_poly.pdbx_seq_one_letter_code
_entity_poly.pdbx_strand_id
1 'polypeptide(L)'
;MKRLVAILSAFALCLPVFAQNEPSTFESDETQQVSQSLSLEQCKSLAVQNNAKIRNAELDIEAAELTKKGVFTKYFPQVSIKGGAFKATDPLLDMDMGKGNVNVDFGNLAMNNVFTTLYNVYGPYIDANVNVKGLDDGIVGGVMAVQPVFVGGRIVNGNKLAGLGVEAAKLQTEMARNETDLKTEELYWTIISLQEKQKIIKSVNQLLDTLYRDASGAVDAGVIHRNDLLKVTLKQSEMKSNELKLNNGIRLAKSALCQHIGISYDENMVLSDTIGEIPNPSVYRADHTEAIKGRIEYQLLDLSTDAERLKKKLLVGEALPQIAIGAGYTCNTLMDKFKTNGLVFATLSIPISDWWEKSYDIKKQELNCTKAENQRRDLDEQMLLQMQMAWNDLDESYSQVLIAQQTAETAEENLKLATDNYAAGMVSMSDVLEAQTLLQQAQSQLADSKVDYMIKLTKYKQMTRQ
;
A
#
# COMPACT_ATOMS: atom_id res chain seq x y z
N MET A 1 14.35 -26.97 -47.05
CA MET A 1 13.21 -26.10 -46.71
C MET A 1 11.91 -26.83 -46.38
N LYS A 2 11.46 -27.84 -47.15
CA LYS A 2 10.19 -28.56 -46.85
C LYS A 2 10.18 -29.37 -45.54
N ARG A 3 11.34 -29.81 -45.01
CA ARG A 3 11.45 -30.54 -43.72
C ARG A 3 11.48 -29.62 -42.49
N LEU A 4 11.89 -28.37 -42.65
CA LEU A 4 11.89 -27.37 -41.57
C LEU A 4 10.47 -26.91 -41.20
N VAL A 5 9.56 -26.84 -42.19
CA VAL A 5 8.17 -26.43 -42.04
C VAL A 5 7.36 -27.49 -41.29
N ALA A 6 7.66 -28.77 -41.48
CA ALA A 6 6.95 -29.88 -40.84
C ALA A 6 7.27 -30.02 -39.34
N ILE A 7 8.47 -29.60 -38.88
CA ILE A 7 8.86 -29.62 -37.45
C ILE A 7 8.31 -28.40 -36.72
N LEU A 8 8.24 -27.25 -37.39
CA LEU A 8 7.62 -26.04 -36.80
C LEU A 8 6.09 -26.19 -36.66
N SER A 9 5.42 -26.95 -37.53
CA SER A 9 3.96 -27.17 -37.42
C SER A 9 3.56 -28.16 -36.31
N ALA A 10 4.44 -29.06 -35.88
CA ALA A 10 4.19 -29.97 -34.75
C ALA A 10 4.37 -29.29 -33.40
N PHE A 11 5.10 -28.18 -33.33
CA PHE A 11 5.34 -27.43 -32.10
C PHE A 11 4.24 -26.39 -31.73
N ALA A 12 3.38 -26.06 -32.69
CA ALA A 12 2.36 -25.02 -32.53
C ALA A 12 1.07 -25.50 -31.83
N LEU A 13 0.96 -26.80 -31.47
CA LEU A 13 -0.30 -27.42 -31.02
C LEU A 13 -0.41 -27.65 -29.50
N CYS A 14 0.52 -27.14 -28.70
CA CYS A 14 0.46 -27.22 -27.21
C CYS A 14 0.66 -25.88 -26.53
N LEU A 15 -0.10 -24.85 -26.92
CA LEU A 15 -0.30 -23.69 -26.06
C LEU A 15 -1.51 -23.97 -25.17
N PRO A 16 -1.39 -23.92 -23.84
CA PRO A 16 -2.55 -23.92 -22.98
C PRO A 16 -3.36 -22.65 -23.29
N VAL A 17 -4.64 -22.85 -23.62
CA VAL A 17 -5.62 -21.80 -23.71
C VAL A 17 -5.71 -21.20 -22.29
N PHE A 18 -5.05 -20.07 -22.06
CA PHE A 18 -5.40 -19.21 -20.96
C PHE A 18 -6.81 -18.69 -21.26
N ALA A 19 -7.79 -19.20 -20.51
CA ALA A 19 -9.12 -18.65 -20.52
C ALA A 19 -9.01 -17.14 -20.26
N GLN A 20 -9.36 -16.35 -21.26
CA GLN A 20 -9.62 -14.93 -21.09
C GLN A 20 -10.82 -14.81 -20.16
N ASN A 21 -10.58 -14.43 -18.93
CA ASN A 21 -11.64 -13.84 -18.13
C ASN A 21 -11.99 -12.52 -18.83
N GLU A 22 -13.16 -12.47 -19.40
CA GLU A 22 -13.75 -11.21 -19.86
C GLU A 22 -13.81 -10.24 -18.67
N PRO A 23 -13.47 -8.95 -18.87
CA PRO A 23 -13.68 -7.95 -17.84
C PRO A 23 -15.18 -7.88 -17.57
N SER A 24 -15.58 -8.15 -16.34
CA SER A 24 -16.93 -7.92 -15.88
C SER A 24 -17.33 -6.48 -16.20
N THR A 25 -18.28 -6.32 -17.09
CA THR A 25 -18.97 -5.06 -17.34
C THR A 25 -19.55 -4.58 -16.02
N PHE A 26 -19.00 -3.46 -15.53
CA PHE A 26 -19.64 -2.72 -14.44
C PHE A 26 -20.99 -2.21 -14.96
N GLU A 27 -22.06 -2.88 -14.59
CA GLU A 27 -23.38 -2.28 -14.62
C GLU A 27 -23.36 -1.11 -13.63
N SER A 28 -23.52 0.08 -14.17
CA SER A 28 -23.81 1.28 -13.39
C SER A 28 -25.20 1.12 -12.81
N ASP A 29 -25.27 0.69 -11.55
CA ASP A 29 -26.49 0.73 -10.77
C ASP A 29 -27.01 2.17 -10.74
N GLU A 30 -28.24 2.35 -11.23
CA GLU A 30 -28.93 3.62 -11.21
C GLU A 30 -29.05 4.11 -9.76
N THR A 31 -28.37 5.21 -9.49
CA THR A 31 -28.40 5.92 -8.21
C THR A 31 -29.81 6.35 -7.88
N GLN A 32 -30.45 5.66 -6.96
CA GLN A 32 -31.64 6.17 -6.28
C GLN A 32 -31.21 7.44 -5.52
N GLN A 33 -31.67 8.60 -6.01
CA GLN A 33 -31.64 9.88 -5.32
C GLN A 33 -32.60 9.81 -4.13
N VAL A 34 -32.13 9.35 -3.01
CA VAL A 34 -32.76 9.56 -1.73
C VAL A 34 -31.94 10.65 -1.03
N SER A 35 -32.56 11.74 -0.65
CA SER A 35 -31.97 12.74 0.24
C SER A 35 -31.70 12.07 1.60
N GLN A 36 -30.61 11.31 1.71
CA GLN A 36 -30.26 10.59 2.91
C GLN A 36 -29.50 11.53 3.84
N SER A 37 -30.04 11.69 5.04
CA SER A 37 -29.20 12.17 6.15
C SER A 37 -28.16 11.09 6.45
N LEU A 38 -26.88 11.41 6.25
CA LEU A 38 -25.75 10.48 6.47
C LEU A 38 -25.23 10.66 7.89
N SER A 39 -25.15 9.56 8.64
CA SER A 39 -24.44 9.51 9.91
C SER A 39 -22.95 9.21 9.68
N LEU A 40 -22.12 9.49 10.70
CA LEU A 40 -20.68 9.17 10.65
C LEU A 40 -20.43 7.69 10.35
N GLU A 41 -21.17 6.77 11.01
CA GLU A 41 -21.03 5.33 10.81
C GLU A 41 -21.42 4.89 9.37
N GLN A 42 -22.43 5.52 8.80
CA GLN A 42 -22.80 5.28 7.39
C GLN A 42 -21.70 5.78 6.45
N CYS A 43 -21.11 6.96 6.71
CA CYS A 43 -19.99 7.46 5.92
C CYS A 43 -18.76 6.53 6.01
N LYS A 44 -18.43 6.01 7.20
CA LYS A 44 -17.35 5.03 7.37
C LYS A 44 -17.63 3.74 6.59
N SER A 45 -18.85 3.20 6.68
CA SER A 45 -19.21 1.99 5.95
C SER A 45 -19.11 2.16 4.43
N LEU A 46 -19.55 3.29 3.90
CA LEU A 46 -19.43 3.63 2.48
C LEU A 46 -17.96 3.82 2.07
N ALA A 47 -17.15 4.46 2.92
CA ALA A 47 -15.72 4.61 2.68
C ALA A 47 -15.02 3.24 2.60
N VAL A 48 -15.32 2.31 3.51
CA VAL A 48 -14.76 0.95 3.47
C VAL A 48 -15.13 0.21 2.20
N GLN A 49 -16.36 0.39 1.70
CA GLN A 49 -16.82 -0.30 0.49
C GLN A 49 -16.27 0.31 -0.81
N ASN A 50 -16.15 1.64 -0.89
CA ASN A 50 -15.93 2.32 -2.16
C ASN A 50 -14.54 2.97 -2.28
N ASN A 51 -13.80 3.16 -1.18
CA ASN A 51 -12.54 3.88 -1.23
C ASN A 51 -11.47 3.11 -2.01
N ALA A 52 -10.88 3.77 -3.01
CA ALA A 52 -9.87 3.17 -3.88
C ALA A 52 -8.62 2.68 -3.11
N LYS A 53 -8.25 3.33 -2.00
CA LYS A 53 -7.10 2.93 -1.18
C LYS A 53 -7.30 1.56 -0.55
N ILE A 54 -8.50 1.29 -0.03
CA ILE A 54 -8.85 -0.01 0.56
C ILE A 54 -8.94 -1.08 -0.53
N ARG A 55 -9.60 -0.77 -1.66
CA ARG A 55 -9.67 -1.70 -2.80
C ARG A 55 -8.31 -2.08 -3.33
N ASN A 56 -7.39 -1.12 -3.46
CA ASN A 56 -6.01 -1.40 -3.88
C ASN A 56 -5.27 -2.27 -2.86
N ALA A 57 -5.43 -2.00 -1.57
CA ALA A 57 -4.83 -2.82 -0.53
C ALA A 57 -5.38 -4.26 -0.50
N GLU A 58 -6.65 -4.47 -0.83
CA GLU A 58 -7.24 -5.82 -1.00
C GLU A 58 -6.66 -6.54 -2.22
N LEU A 59 -6.42 -5.84 -3.33
CA LEU A 59 -5.71 -6.38 -4.50
C LEU A 59 -4.25 -6.74 -4.18
N ASP A 60 -3.60 -5.98 -3.29
CA ASP A 60 -2.24 -6.30 -2.82
C ASP A 60 -2.21 -7.60 -2.01
N ILE A 61 -3.26 -7.93 -1.24
CA ILE A 61 -3.39 -9.25 -0.59
C ILE A 61 -3.49 -10.34 -1.65
N GLU A 62 -4.33 -10.18 -2.65
CA GLU A 62 -4.48 -11.16 -3.74
C GLU A 62 -3.15 -11.35 -4.50
N ALA A 63 -2.45 -10.26 -4.81
CA ALA A 63 -1.13 -10.31 -5.45
C ALA A 63 -0.10 -11.05 -4.59
N ALA A 64 -0.09 -10.84 -3.28
CA ALA A 64 0.78 -11.54 -2.33
C ALA A 64 0.43 -13.04 -2.26
N GLU A 65 -0.87 -13.39 -2.27
CA GLU A 65 -1.32 -14.79 -2.31
C GLU A 65 -0.93 -15.49 -3.62
N LEU A 66 -1.06 -14.80 -4.76
CA LEU A 66 -0.60 -15.33 -6.04
C LEU A 66 0.93 -15.53 -6.04
N THR A 67 1.68 -14.60 -5.46
CA THR A 67 3.13 -14.74 -5.25
C THR A 67 3.45 -15.97 -4.40
N LYS A 68 2.74 -16.18 -3.29
CA LYS A 68 2.90 -17.36 -2.44
C LYS A 68 2.57 -18.65 -3.20
N LYS A 69 1.48 -18.68 -3.99
CA LYS A 69 1.14 -19.81 -4.87
C LYS A 69 2.24 -20.05 -5.90
N GLY A 70 2.77 -19.00 -6.52
CA GLY A 70 3.89 -19.07 -7.47
C GLY A 70 5.16 -19.64 -6.83
N VAL A 71 5.51 -19.23 -5.60
CA VAL A 71 6.65 -19.81 -4.88
C VAL A 71 6.40 -21.27 -4.51
N PHE A 72 5.17 -21.64 -4.17
CA PHE A 72 4.80 -23.01 -3.87
C PHE A 72 5.01 -23.95 -5.08
N THR A 73 4.86 -23.46 -6.31
CA THR A 73 5.11 -24.29 -7.51
C THR A 73 6.55 -24.81 -7.60
N LYS A 74 7.50 -24.21 -6.86
CA LYS A 74 8.89 -24.69 -6.78
C LYS A 74 9.04 -26.07 -6.10
N TYR A 75 7.99 -26.55 -5.42
CA TYR A 75 7.95 -27.93 -4.92
C TYR A 75 7.67 -28.97 -6.01
N PHE A 76 7.19 -28.58 -7.17
CA PHE A 76 6.84 -29.48 -8.27
C PHE A 76 7.96 -29.59 -9.31
N PRO A 77 7.98 -30.67 -10.11
CA PRO A 77 8.89 -30.81 -11.22
C PRO A 77 8.77 -29.63 -12.19
N GLN A 78 9.90 -29.04 -12.57
CA GLN A 78 9.95 -28.01 -13.58
C GLN A 78 10.08 -28.66 -14.95
N VAL A 79 9.03 -28.57 -15.79
CA VAL A 79 9.04 -29.07 -17.14
C VAL A 79 9.44 -27.95 -18.10
N SER A 80 10.44 -28.21 -18.92
CA SER A 80 10.91 -27.25 -19.94
C SER A 80 11.11 -27.94 -21.29
N ILE A 81 10.80 -27.22 -22.35
CA ILE A 81 11.11 -27.59 -23.71
C ILE A 81 12.25 -26.70 -24.18
N LYS A 82 13.33 -27.30 -24.63
CA LYS A 82 14.48 -26.58 -25.19
C LYS A 82 14.82 -27.13 -26.56
N GLY A 83 15.20 -26.28 -27.47
CA GLY A 83 15.64 -26.67 -28.80
C GLY A 83 16.64 -25.65 -29.36
N GLY A 84 17.53 -26.12 -30.19
CA GLY A 84 18.49 -25.31 -30.92
C GLY A 84 18.88 -25.96 -32.23
N ALA A 85 19.28 -25.15 -33.19
CA ALA A 85 19.87 -25.58 -34.44
C ALA A 85 21.24 -24.92 -34.58
N PHE A 86 22.19 -25.63 -35.10
CA PHE A 86 23.52 -25.07 -35.36
C PHE A 86 23.98 -25.49 -36.78
N LYS A 87 24.85 -24.68 -37.32
CA LYS A 87 25.59 -24.99 -38.55
C LYS A 87 27.02 -24.51 -38.37
N ALA A 88 27.96 -25.41 -38.43
CA ALA A 88 29.38 -25.11 -38.34
C ALA A 88 29.97 -24.88 -39.76
N THR A 89 30.99 -24.07 -39.84
CA THR A 89 31.75 -23.85 -41.09
C THR A 89 32.63 -25.05 -41.40
N ASP A 90 33.13 -25.70 -40.36
CA ASP A 90 33.91 -26.95 -40.45
C ASP A 90 33.29 -27.97 -39.48
N PRO A 91 33.39 -29.30 -39.82
CA PRO A 91 32.85 -30.34 -38.93
C PRO A 91 33.42 -30.24 -37.53
N LEU A 92 32.54 -30.25 -36.47
CA LEU A 92 32.95 -30.27 -35.09
C LEU A 92 33.54 -31.60 -34.64
N LEU A 93 33.33 -32.65 -35.44
CA LEU A 93 33.94 -33.99 -35.27
C LEU A 93 34.60 -34.36 -36.57
N ASP A 94 35.92 -34.40 -36.60
CA ASP A 94 36.70 -34.92 -37.70
C ASP A 94 37.67 -35.98 -37.13
N MET A 95 37.39 -37.23 -37.45
CA MET A 95 38.17 -38.38 -37.02
C MET A 95 38.66 -39.15 -38.26
N ASP A 96 39.96 -39.18 -38.43
CA ASP A 96 40.59 -40.01 -39.45
C ASP A 96 41.36 -41.15 -38.75
N MET A 97 40.85 -42.37 -38.86
CA MET A 97 41.40 -43.57 -38.31
C MET A 97 41.94 -44.44 -39.41
N GLY A 98 43.22 -44.27 -39.80
CA GLY A 98 43.93 -45.13 -40.79
C GLY A 98 45.19 -45.77 -40.12
N LYS A 99 45.74 -46.79 -40.80
CA LYS A 99 47.00 -47.46 -40.40
C LYS A 99 48.11 -46.41 -40.14
N GLY A 100 48.33 -46.06 -38.87
CA GLY A 100 49.49 -45.31 -38.49
C GLY A 100 49.30 -43.82 -38.15
N ASN A 101 48.15 -43.22 -38.41
CA ASN A 101 47.86 -41.84 -38.03
C ASN A 101 46.39 -41.70 -37.54
N VAL A 102 46.23 -41.28 -36.29
CA VAL A 102 44.94 -40.87 -35.78
C VAL A 102 45.00 -39.39 -35.46
N ASN A 103 44.19 -38.62 -36.16
CA ASN A 103 43.95 -37.25 -35.80
C ASN A 103 42.48 -37.14 -35.36
N VAL A 104 42.24 -36.98 -34.06
CA VAL A 104 40.90 -36.78 -33.51
C VAL A 104 40.89 -35.44 -32.85
N ASP A 105 40.08 -34.53 -33.37
CA ASP A 105 39.84 -33.27 -32.70
C ASP A 105 38.39 -33.19 -32.18
N PHE A 106 38.24 -33.25 -30.86
CA PHE A 106 36.95 -33.05 -30.16
C PHE A 106 36.75 -31.60 -29.73
N GLY A 107 37.62 -30.67 -30.15
CA GLY A 107 37.61 -29.30 -29.62
C GLY A 107 37.95 -29.20 -28.13
N ASN A 108 38.36 -30.31 -27.47
CA ASN A 108 38.69 -30.39 -26.06
C ASN A 108 39.95 -31.23 -25.84
N LEU A 109 40.99 -30.57 -25.31
CA LEU A 109 42.31 -31.19 -25.12
C LEU A 109 42.30 -32.47 -24.24
N ALA A 110 41.41 -32.55 -23.24
CA ALA A 110 41.33 -33.71 -22.33
C ALA A 110 40.73 -34.93 -23.04
N MET A 111 39.68 -34.75 -23.86
CA MET A 111 39.09 -35.82 -24.66
C MET A 111 40.04 -36.27 -25.77
N ASN A 112 40.74 -35.35 -26.44
CA ASN A 112 41.74 -35.67 -27.43
C ASN A 112 42.85 -36.55 -26.85
N ASN A 113 43.36 -36.25 -25.62
CA ASN A 113 44.37 -37.04 -24.96
C ASN A 113 43.92 -38.46 -24.57
N VAL A 114 42.72 -38.62 -24.07
CA VAL A 114 42.14 -39.92 -23.70
C VAL A 114 41.99 -40.81 -24.97
N PHE A 115 41.49 -40.23 -26.04
CA PHE A 115 41.26 -40.96 -27.30
C PHE A 115 42.60 -41.35 -27.97
N THR A 116 43.57 -40.45 -28.00
CA THR A 116 44.91 -40.72 -28.51
C THR A 116 45.59 -41.85 -27.72
N THR A 117 45.43 -41.89 -26.38
CA THR A 117 45.97 -42.95 -25.54
C THR A 117 45.32 -44.30 -25.83
N LEU A 118 43.98 -44.35 -25.97
CA LEU A 118 43.26 -45.58 -26.33
C LEU A 118 43.62 -46.08 -27.72
N TYR A 119 43.79 -45.20 -28.68
CA TYR A 119 44.18 -45.59 -30.06
C TYR A 119 45.63 -46.08 -30.11
N ASN A 120 46.54 -45.50 -29.39
CA ASN A 120 47.95 -46.01 -29.35
C ASN A 120 48.03 -47.46 -28.81
N VAL A 121 47.07 -47.88 -27.98
CA VAL A 121 46.97 -49.24 -27.45
C VAL A 121 46.28 -50.21 -28.42
N TYR A 122 45.17 -49.79 -29.05
CA TYR A 122 44.30 -50.67 -29.83
C TYR A 122 44.35 -50.43 -31.36
N GLY A 123 44.81 -49.25 -31.80
CA GLY A 123 44.87 -48.85 -33.20
C GLY A 123 45.64 -49.78 -34.13
N PRO A 124 46.76 -50.40 -33.69
CA PRO A 124 47.51 -51.40 -34.51
C PRO A 124 46.69 -52.63 -34.89
N TYR A 125 45.61 -52.92 -34.18
CA TYR A 125 44.72 -54.06 -34.44
C TYR A 125 43.49 -53.72 -35.30
N ILE A 126 43.34 -52.46 -35.75
CA ILE A 126 42.23 -51.99 -36.58
C ILE A 126 42.69 -51.94 -38.03
N ASP A 127 42.20 -52.87 -38.83
CA ASP A 127 42.57 -53.01 -40.26
C ASP A 127 41.53 -52.33 -41.19
N ALA A 128 41.08 -51.11 -40.82
CA ALA A 128 40.15 -50.33 -41.64
C ALA A 128 40.51 -48.83 -41.58
N ASN A 129 40.48 -48.20 -42.76
CA ASN A 129 40.50 -46.75 -42.87
C ASN A 129 39.08 -46.24 -42.55
N VAL A 130 38.86 -45.66 -41.47
CA VAL A 130 37.58 -45.07 -41.08
C VAL A 130 37.75 -43.56 -40.94
N ASN A 131 37.18 -42.85 -41.89
CA ASN A 131 37.09 -41.38 -41.84
C ASN A 131 35.65 -41.02 -41.39
N VAL A 132 35.51 -40.42 -40.24
CA VAL A 132 34.22 -39.96 -39.70
C VAL A 132 34.25 -38.45 -39.62
N LYS A 133 33.57 -37.79 -40.53
CA LYS A 133 33.28 -36.35 -40.46
C LYS A 133 31.82 -36.16 -40.09
N GLY A 134 31.56 -35.36 -39.09
CA GLY A 134 30.20 -35.15 -38.63
C GLY A 134 30.04 -33.96 -37.73
N LEU A 135 28.81 -33.64 -37.37
CA LEU A 135 28.42 -32.50 -36.57
C LEU A 135 28.70 -31.15 -37.25
N ASP A 136 28.49 -31.07 -38.56
CA ASP A 136 28.55 -29.85 -39.37
C ASP A 136 27.26 -29.06 -39.31
N ASP A 137 26.11 -29.74 -39.21
CA ASP A 137 24.83 -29.11 -38.88
C ASP A 137 23.95 -30.05 -38.06
N GLY A 138 22.98 -29.47 -37.40
CA GLY A 138 22.04 -30.27 -36.63
C GLY A 138 20.98 -29.48 -35.89
N ILE A 139 19.89 -30.18 -35.62
CA ILE A 139 18.83 -29.71 -34.73
C ILE A 139 18.82 -30.61 -33.49
N VAL A 140 18.82 -30.01 -32.32
CA VAL A 140 18.67 -30.70 -31.06
C VAL A 140 17.47 -30.11 -30.34
N GLY A 141 16.58 -30.94 -29.83
CA GLY A 141 15.43 -30.49 -29.06
C GLY A 141 14.99 -31.56 -28.08
N GLY A 142 14.22 -31.13 -27.06
CA GLY A 142 13.72 -32.10 -26.10
C GLY A 142 12.84 -31.47 -25.04
N VAL A 143 12.11 -32.34 -24.35
CA VAL A 143 11.35 -32.03 -23.17
C VAL A 143 12.10 -32.58 -21.96
N MET A 144 12.30 -31.76 -20.93
CA MET A 144 12.97 -32.16 -19.71
C MET A 144 12.12 -31.76 -18.51
N ALA A 145 11.93 -32.69 -17.56
CA ALA A 145 11.35 -32.45 -16.25
C ALA A 145 12.45 -32.59 -15.20
N VAL A 146 12.63 -31.58 -14.36
CA VAL A 146 13.64 -31.57 -13.30
C VAL A 146 12.95 -31.27 -11.98
N GLN A 147 13.12 -32.18 -11.00
CA GLN A 147 12.61 -32.06 -9.65
C GLN A 147 13.76 -31.80 -8.69
N PRO A 148 13.81 -30.62 -8.06
CA PRO A 148 14.73 -30.41 -6.93
C PRO A 148 14.31 -31.27 -5.73
N VAL A 149 15.23 -32.12 -5.26
CA VAL A 149 15.02 -32.98 -4.09
C VAL A 149 15.55 -32.26 -2.84
N PHE A 150 16.72 -31.63 -2.96
CA PHE A 150 17.32 -30.84 -1.89
C PHE A 150 18.02 -29.61 -2.49
N VAL A 151 17.67 -28.46 -1.99
CA VAL A 151 18.26 -27.17 -2.41
C VAL A 151 18.58 -26.30 -1.18
N GLY A 152 19.15 -26.91 -0.15
CA GLY A 152 19.56 -26.19 1.06
C GLY A 152 18.40 -25.57 1.85
N GLY A 153 17.18 -26.11 1.74
CA GLY A 153 15.98 -25.56 2.42
C GLY A 153 15.42 -24.28 1.80
N ARG A 154 15.93 -23.82 0.64
CA ARG A 154 15.51 -22.58 0.00
C ARG A 154 14.03 -22.57 -0.37
N ILE A 155 13.47 -23.69 -0.85
CA ILE A 155 12.06 -23.78 -1.21
C ILE A 155 11.19 -23.57 0.04
N VAL A 156 11.53 -24.22 1.15
CA VAL A 156 10.80 -24.09 2.42
C VAL A 156 10.87 -22.65 2.97
N ASN A 157 12.08 -22.10 3.04
CA ASN A 157 12.28 -20.74 3.56
C ASN A 157 11.69 -19.69 2.62
N GLY A 158 11.74 -19.89 1.30
CA GLY A 158 11.08 -19.03 0.32
C GLY A 158 9.56 -19.02 0.45
N ASN A 159 8.94 -20.19 0.69
CA ASN A 159 7.51 -20.27 0.96
C ASN A 159 7.11 -19.61 2.29
N LYS A 160 7.95 -19.74 3.34
CA LYS A 160 7.74 -19.01 4.60
C LYS A 160 7.83 -17.50 4.38
N LEU A 161 8.84 -17.03 3.64
CA LEU A 161 9.01 -15.61 3.32
C LEU A 161 7.81 -15.07 2.53
N ALA A 162 7.32 -15.82 1.54
CA ALA A 162 6.10 -15.45 0.81
C ALA A 162 4.87 -15.45 1.71
N GLY A 163 4.81 -16.33 2.72
CA GLY A 163 3.79 -16.33 3.78
C GLY A 163 3.79 -15.04 4.58
N LEU A 164 4.97 -14.58 5.05
CA LEU A 164 5.11 -13.29 5.74
C LEU A 164 4.67 -12.11 4.84
N GLY A 165 4.90 -12.21 3.52
CA GLY A 165 4.41 -11.21 2.56
C GLY A 165 2.89 -11.09 2.55
N VAL A 166 2.16 -12.21 2.63
CA VAL A 166 0.68 -12.21 2.72
C VAL A 166 0.22 -11.59 4.05
N GLU A 167 0.88 -11.94 5.18
CA GLU A 167 0.55 -11.35 6.49
C GLU A 167 0.80 -9.85 6.50
N ALA A 168 1.93 -9.40 5.93
CA ALA A 168 2.24 -7.98 5.80
C ALA A 168 1.20 -7.23 4.96
N ALA A 169 0.75 -7.81 3.83
CA ALA A 169 -0.30 -7.21 2.99
C ALA A 169 -1.63 -7.08 3.75
N LYS A 170 -2.01 -8.07 4.56
CA LYS A 170 -3.21 -8.00 5.43
C LYS A 170 -3.11 -6.88 6.45
N LEU A 171 -1.98 -6.75 7.14
CA LEU A 171 -1.74 -5.67 8.10
C LEU A 171 -1.75 -4.29 7.43
N GLN A 172 -1.17 -4.16 6.24
CA GLN A 172 -1.21 -2.93 5.45
C GLN A 172 -2.64 -2.57 5.02
N THR A 173 -3.48 -3.56 4.72
CA THR A 173 -4.90 -3.34 4.43
C THR A 173 -5.65 -2.84 5.67
N GLU A 174 -5.39 -3.41 6.84
CA GLU A 174 -5.96 -2.92 8.10
C GLU A 174 -5.51 -1.47 8.40
N MET A 175 -4.24 -1.15 8.14
CA MET A 175 -3.73 0.21 8.27
C MET A 175 -4.42 1.18 7.30
N ALA A 176 -4.63 0.76 6.04
CA ALA A 176 -5.36 1.57 5.06
C ALA A 176 -6.83 1.81 5.47
N ARG A 177 -7.48 0.84 6.10
CA ARG A 177 -8.83 1.01 6.68
C ARG A 177 -8.83 2.03 7.81
N ASN A 178 -7.91 1.90 8.79
CA ASN A 178 -7.80 2.82 9.90
C ASN A 178 -7.53 4.26 9.45
N GLU A 179 -6.65 4.46 8.46
CA GLU A 179 -6.40 5.78 7.88
C GLU A 179 -7.62 6.33 7.13
N THR A 180 -8.36 5.48 6.43
CA THR A 180 -9.58 5.86 5.72
C THR A 180 -10.67 6.26 6.70
N ASP A 181 -10.85 5.51 7.79
CA ASP A 181 -11.81 5.81 8.86
C ASP A 181 -11.48 7.15 9.54
N LEU A 182 -10.22 7.38 9.90
CA LEU A 182 -9.79 8.64 10.51
C LEU A 182 -10.03 9.81 9.55
N LYS A 183 -9.70 9.64 8.26
CA LYS A 183 -9.93 10.69 7.26
C LYS A 183 -11.40 10.96 7.02
N THR A 184 -12.25 9.92 7.08
CA THR A 184 -13.72 10.07 7.00
C THR A 184 -14.22 10.91 8.18
N GLU A 185 -13.75 10.62 9.41
CA GLU A 185 -14.11 11.41 10.59
C GLU A 185 -13.65 12.86 10.50
N GLU A 186 -12.41 13.11 10.08
CA GLU A 186 -11.89 14.47 9.88
C GLU A 186 -12.79 15.28 8.92
N LEU A 187 -13.13 14.70 7.78
CA LEU A 187 -13.98 15.36 6.78
C LEU A 187 -15.39 15.58 7.31
N TYR A 188 -15.95 14.58 7.97
CA TYR A 188 -17.29 14.62 8.54
C TYR A 188 -17.41 15.72 9.60
N TRP A 189 -16.56 15.70 10.61
CA TRP A 189 -16.57 16.68 11.70
C TRP A 189 -16.21 18.09 11.21
N THR A 190 -15.36 18.22 10.20
CA THR A 190 -15.10 19.51 9.56
C THR A 190 -16.38 20.10 8.97
N ILE A 191 -17.22 19.30 8.30
CA ILE A 191 -18.51 19.79 7.78
C ILE A 191 -19.44 20.18 8.90
N ILE A 192 -19.51 19.41 9.98
CA ILE A 192 -20.33 19.74 11.17
C ILE A 192 -19.87 21.06 11.79
N SER A 193 -18.54 21.29 11.96
CA SER A 193 -18.03 22.59 12.43
C SER A 193 -18.48 23.75 11.53
N LEU A 194 -18.37 23.59 10.20
CA LEU A 194 -18.80 24.63 9.26
C LEU A 194 -20.31 24.88 9.31
N GLN A 195 -21.13 23.84 9.54
CA GLN A 195 -22.59 23.99 9.71
C GLN A 195 -22.92 24.71 11.03
N GLU A 196 -22.20 24.45 12.12
CA GLU A 196 -22.38 25.20 13.37
C GLU A 196 -22.01 26.67 13.18
N LYS A 197 -20.91 26.98 12.49
CA LYS A 197 -20.54 28.36 12.14
C LYS A 197 -21.59 29.04 11.24
N GLN A 198 -22.26 28.29 10.38
CA GLN A 198 -23.36 28.81 9.58
C GLN A 198 -24.57 29.24 10.44
N LYS A 199 -24.90 28.46 11.48
CA LYS A 199 -25.94 28.81 12.45
C LYS A 199 -25.56 30.08 13.20
N ILE A 200 -24.28 30.21 13.63
CA ILE A 200 -23.77 31.39 14.30
C ILE A 200 -23.89 32.63 13.42
N ILE A 201 -23.43 32.56 12.15
CA ILE A 201 -23.57 33.70 11.21
C ILE A 201 -25.04 34.08 11.00
N LYS A 202 -25.93 33.10 10.90
CA LYS A 202 -27.38 33.38 10.76
C LYS A 202 -27.94 34.13 11.97
N SER A 203 -27.55 33.74 13.19
CA SER A 203 -27.95 34.44 14.42
C SER A 203 -27.40 35.86 14.46
N VAL A 204 -26.11 36.03 14.06
CA VAL A 204 -25.50 37.37 13.94
C VAL A 204 -26.20 38.25 12.94
N ASN A 205 -26.59 37.74 11.76
CA ASN A 205 -27.33 38.49 10.76
C ASN A 205 -28.71 38.96 11.31
N GLN A 206 -29.39 38.09 12.06
CA GLN A 206 -30.67 38.45 12.70
C GLN A 206 -30.52 39.59 13.73
N LEU A 207 -29.44 39.53 14.52
CA LEU A 207 -29.13 40.60 15.46
C LEU A 207 -28.80 41.92 14.73
N LEU A 208 -27.95 41.86 13.72
CA LEU A 208 -27.59 43.04 12.92
C LEU A 208 -28.75 43.65 12.18
N ASP A 209 -29.73 42.86 11.72
CA ASP A 209 -30.99 43.36 11.11
C ASP A 209 -31.87 44.09 12.13
N THR A 210 -31.87 43.62 13.37
CA THR A 210 -32.56 44.30 14.48
C THR A 210 -31.87 45.61 14.83
N LEU A 211 -30.58 45.59 15.03
CA LEU A 211 -29.77 46.80 15.31
C LEU A 211 -29.87 47.82 14.16
N TYR A 212 -29.92 47.39 12.92
CA TYR A 212 -30.11 48.29 11.76
C TYR A 212 -31.48 48.99 11.80
N ARG A 213 -32.56 48.27 12.08
CA ARG A 213 -33.89 48.86 12.18
C ARG A 213 -34.00 49.87 13.31
N ASP A 214 -33.44 49.53 14.50
CA ASP A 214 -33.46 50.38 15.68
C ASP A 214 -32.62 51.65 15.43
N ALA A 215 -31.41 51.48 14.88
CA ALA A 215 -30.54 52.59 14.55
C ALA A 215 -31.12 53.50 13.47
N SER A 216 -31.78 52.94 12.42
CA SER A 216 -32.46 53.74 11.38
C SER A 216 -33.57 54.59 11.98
N GLY A 217 -34.42 54.02 12.81
CA GLY A 217 -35.49 54.78 13.51
C GLY A 217 -34.94 55.87 14.42
N ALA A 218 -33.85 55.60 15.14
CA ALA A 218 -33.22 56.58 16.01
C ALA A 218 -32.51 57.72 15.27
N VAL A 219 -31.93 57.44 14.09
CA VAL A 219 -31.40 58.48 13.16
C VAL A 219 -32.50 59.35 12.62
N ASP A 220 -33.62 58.76 12.16
CA ASP A 220 -34.78 59.51 11.64
C ASP A 220 -35.41 60.38 12.73
N ALA A 221 -35.41 59.95 13.98
CA ALA A 221 -35.82 60.72 15.11
C ALA A 221 -34.75 61.75 15.59
N GLY A 222 -33.56 61.79 15.01
CA GLY A 222 -32.48 62.70 15.41
C GLY A 222 -31.79 62.37 16.74
N VAL A 223 -31.98 61.15 17.28
CA VAL A 223 -31.47 60.72 18.59
C VAL A 223 -30.00 60.26 18.51
N ILE A 224 -29.61 59.63 17.41
CA ILE A 224 -28.22 59.13 17.20
C ILE A 224 -27.65 59.66 15.88
N HIS A 225 -26.30 59.58 15.76
CA HIS A 225 -25.62 60.03 14.54
C HIS A 225 -25.75 58.98 13.39
N ARG A 226 -25.89 59.46 12.16
CA ARG A 226 -25.91 58.64 10.96
C ARG A 226 -24.67 57.71 10.84
N ASN A 227 -23.55 58.09 11.47
CA ASN A 227 -22.32 57.28 11.51
C ASN A 227 -22.54 55.91 12.18
N ASP A 228 -23.38 55.78 13.19
CA ASP A 228 -23.70 54.52 13.85
C ASP A 228 -24.48 53.56 12.96
N LEU A 229 -25.46 54.09 12.20
CA LEU A 229 -26.14 53.32 11.18
C LEU A 229 -25.19 52.80 10.07
N LEU A 230 -24.21 53.61 9.64
CA LEU A 230 -23.20 53.18 8.67
C LEU A 230 -22.30 52.06 9.20
N LYS A 231 -21.94 52.07 10.52
CA LYS A 231 -21.19 50.99 11.15
C LYS A 231 -21.95 49.66 11.09
N VAL A 232 -23.25 49.66 11.40
CA VAL A 232 -24.07 48.45 11.29
C VAL A 232 -24.12 47.95 9.86
N THR A 233 -24.32 48.87 8.88
CA THR A 233 -24.36 48.51 7.45
C THR A 233 -23.03 47.90 6.98
N LEU A 234 -21.90 48.43 7.44
CA LEU A 234 -20.58 47.85 7.13
C LEU A 234 -20.46 46.45 7.71
N LYS A 235 -20.93 46.25 8.97
CA LYS A 235 -20.89 44.95 9.61
C LYS A 235 -21.78 43.92 8.93
N GLN A 236 -22.99 44.32 8.49
CA GLN A 236 -23.86 43.46 7.65
C GLN A 236 -23.15 43.03 6.35
N SER A 237 -22.47 43.97 5.68
CA SER A 237 -21.71 43.67 4.46
C SER A 237 -20.58 42.70 4.68
N GLU A 238 -19.85 42.85 5.81
CA GLU A 238 -18.82 41.92 6.25
C GLU A 238 -19.40 40.52 6.50
N MET A 239 -20.50 40.42 7.23
CA MET A 239 -21.16 39.15 7.54
C MET A 239 -21.68 38.46 6.28
N LYS A 240 -22.25 39.19 5.34
CA LYS A 240 -22.66 38.64 4.06
C LYS A 240 -21.48 38.07 3.24
N SER A 241 -20.34 38.74 3.27
CA SER A 241 -19.11 38.23 2.65
C SER A 241 -18.63 36.93 3.33
N ASN A 242 -18.67 36.89 4.66
CA ASN A 242 -18.28 35.71 5.43
C ASN A 242 -19.26 34.52 5.19
N GLU A 243 -20.55 34.79 5.07
CA GLU A 243 -21.57 33.77 4.75
C GLU A 243 -21.31 33.17 3.36
N LEU A 244 -21.00 33.98 2.36
CA LEU A 244 -20.66 33.47 1.00
C LEU A 244 -19.40 32.59 1.02
N LYS A 245 -18.35 32.98 1.75
CA LYS A 245 -17.14 32.18 1.92
C LYS A 245 -17.43 30.86 2.63
N LEU A 246 -18.22 30.92 3.71
CA LEU A 246 -18.59 29.75 4.48
C LEU A 246 -19.44 28.75 3.66
N ASN A 247 -20.45 29.22 2.93
CA ASN A 247 -21.27 28.39 2.07
C ASN A 247 -20.44 27.70 0.98
N ASN A 248 -19.46 28.40 0.40
CA ASN A 248 -18.53 27.80 -0.53
C ASN A 248 -17.63 26.75 0.16
N GLY A 249 -17.15 27.03 1.37
CA GLY A 249 -16.39 26.07 2.19
C GLY A 249 -17.18 24.79 2.48
N ILE A 250 -18.45 24.90 2.84
CA ILE A 250 -19.36 23.76 3.09
C ILE A 250 -19.52 22.93 1.82
N ARG A 251 -19.72 23.55 0.65
CA ARG A 251 -19.83 22.81 -0.62
C ARG A 251 -18.55 22.04 -0.95
N LEU A 252 -17.40 22.67 -0.79
CA LEU A 252 -16.11 22.00 -1.02
C LEU A 252 -15.87 20.86 -0.05
N ALA A 253 -16.15 21.04 1.24
CA ALA A 253 -16.00 20.00 2.25
C ALA A 253 -16.95 18.81 2.00
N LYS A 254 -18.23 19.08 1.64
CA LYS A 254 -19.16 18.02 1.22
C LYS A 254 -18.66 17.28 -0.03
N SER A 255 -18.16 18.00 -1.03
CA SER A 255 -17.61 17.39 -2.24
C SER A 255 -16.41 16.50 -1.93
N ALA A 256 -15.51 16.95 -1.01
CA ALA A 256 -14.36 16.16 -0.56
C ALA A 256 -14.80 14.90 0.19
N LEU A 257 -15.81 14.99 1.06
CA LEU A 257 -16.36 13.81 1.74
C LEU A 257 -16.98 12.83 0.73
N CYS A 258 -17.80 13.29 -0.20
CA CYS A 258 -18.42 12.43 -1.23
C CYS A 258 -17.37 11.72 -2.07
N GLN A 259 -16.33 12.44 -2.50
CA GLN A 259 -15.19 11.85 -3.23
C GLN A 259 -14.46 10.80 -2.39
N HIS A 260 -14.25 11.06 -1.10
CA HIS A 260 -13.56 10.15 -0.20
C HIS A 260 -14.35 8.87 0.08
N ILE A 261 -15.66 8.97 0.29
CA ILE A 261 -16.56 7.82 0.52
C ILE A 261 -17.08 7.17 -0.77
N GLY A 262 -16.68 7.70 -1.93
CA GLY A 262 -16.96 7.11 -3.24
C GLY A 262 -18.40 7.22 -3.71
N ILE A 263 -19.10 8.30 -3.36
CA ILE A 263 -20.47 8.58 -3.83
C ILE A 263 -20.52 9.85 -4.68
N SER A 264 -21.57 9.98 -5.47
CA SER A 264 -21.83 11.21 -6.24
C SER A 264 -22.13 12.38 -5.31
N TYR A 265 -21.63 13.58 -5.65
CA TYR A 265 -21.93 14.78 -4.90
C TYR A 265 -23.43 15.14 -5.00
N ASP A 266 -24.07 15.36 -3.85
CA ASP A 266 -25.42 15.91 -3.74
C ASP A 266 -25.37 17.18 -2.86
N GLU A 267 -25.85 18.30 -3.41
CA GLU A 267 -25.91 19.57 -2.67
C GLU A 267 -26.84 19.49 -1.46
N ASN A 268 -27.94 18.70 -1.57
CA ASN A 268 -28.96 18.52 -0.53
C ASN A 268 -28.54 17.51 0.55
N MET A 269 -27.33 16.92 0.45
CA MET A 269 -26.81 16.00 1.47
C MET A 269 -26.81 16.67 2.85
N VAL A 270 -27.46 16.02 3.82
CA VAL A 270 -27.51 16.47 5.22
C VAL A 270 -26.74 15.46 6.07
N LEU A 271 -25.92 15.97 6.99
CA LEU A 271 -25.29 15.13 8.03
C LEU A 271 -26.18 15.13 9.27
N SER A 272 -26.39 13.94 9.85
CA SER A 272 -27.35 13.75 10.94
C SER A 272 -26.81 14.05 12.32
N ASP A 273 -25.48 13.95 12.51
CA ASP A 273 -24.90 14.04 13.83
C ASP A 273 -24.67 15.52 14.21
N THR A 274 -24.72 15.76 15.50
CA THR A 274 -24.41 17.05 16.13
C THR A 274 -23.30 16.87 17.12
N ILE A 275 -22.53 17.94 17.37
CA ILE A 275 -21.47 17.90 18.39
C ILE A 275 -22.14 17.91 19.78
N GLY A 276 -22.17 16.74 20.41
CA GLY A 276 -22.73 16.56 21.75
C GLY A 276 -21.80 17.01 22.88
N GLU A 277 -22.10 16.52 24.08
CA GLU A 277 -21.18 16.63 25.22
C GLU A 277 -19.92 15.83 24.97
N ILE A 278 -18.79 16.39 25.43
CA ILE A 278 -17.47 15.81 25.20
C ILE A 278 -17.12 14.93 26.40
N PRO A 279 -16.80 13.62 26.18
CA PRO A 279 -16.43 12.73 27.26
C PRO A 279 -15.06 13.11 27.84
N ASN A 280 -14.89 12.88 29.14
CA ASN A 280 -13.61 13.11 29.81
C ASN A 280 -12.55 12.13 29.25
N PRO A 281 -11.37 12.60 28.82
CA PRO A 281 -10.33 11.75 28.20
C PRO A 281 -9.77 10.68 29.15
N SER A 282 -9.80 10.92 30.48
CA SER A 282 -9.23 9.99 31.47
C SER A 282 -9.83 8.57 31.42
N VAL A 283 -11.07 8.43 30.92
CA VAL A 283 -11.73 7.12 30.71
C VAL A 283 -11.02 6.27 29.66
N TYR A 284 -10.34 6.90 28.71
CA TYR A 284 -9.68 6.25 27.58
C TYR A 284 -8.17 6.05 27.76
N ARG A 285 -7.63 6.44 28.94
CA ARG A 285 -6.19 6.32 29.18
C ARG A 285 -5.75 4.87 29.20
N ALA A 286 -4.89 4.49 28.26
CA ALA A 286 -4.33 3.15 28.12
C ALA A 286 -2.92 3.06 28.72
N ASP A 287 -2.50 1.85 29.10
CA ASP A 287 -1.08 1.55 29.32
C ASP A 287 -0.39 1.42 27.95
N HIS A 288 0.44 2.40 27.60
CA HIS A 288 1.12 2.44 26.32
C HIS A 288 2.07 1.27 26.12
N THR A 289 2.66 0.71 27.20
CA THR A 289 3.60 -0.41 27.15
C THR A 289 2.92 -1.71 26.71
N GLU A 290 1.65 -1.90 27.10
CA GLU A 290 0.87 -3.04 26.65
C GLU A 290 0.19 -2.76 25.30
N ALA A 291 -0.33 -1.55 25.11
CA ALA A 291 -1.05 -1.18 23.89
C ALA A 291 -0.16 -1.21 22.62
N ILE A 292 1.14 -0.91 22.75
CA ILE A 292 2.08 -0.92 21.61
C ILE A 292 2.14 -2.29 20.92
N LYS A 293 2.05 -3.40 21.66
CA LYS A 293 2.10 -4.76 21.11
C LYS A 293 0.93 -5.05 20.16
N GLY A 294 -0.17 -4.34 20.35
CA GLY A 294 -1.34 -4.44 19.49
C GLY A 294 -1.22 -3.61 18.20
N ARG A 295 -0.31 -2.64 18.10
CA ARG A 295 -0.21 -1.77 16.93
C ARG A 295 0.17 -2.53 15.67
N ILE A 296 -0.43 -2.12 14.56
CA ILE A 296 -0.16 -2.72 13.24
C ILE A 296 1.30 -2.51 12.86
N GLU A 297 1.84 -1.33 13.11
CA GLU A 297 3.23 -0.97 12.80
C GLU A 297 4.21 -1.85 13.59
N TYR A 298 3.91 -2.16 14.86
CA TYR A 298 4.71 -3.08 15.68
C TYR A 298 4.74 -4.48 15.06
N GLN A 299 3.59 -5.01 14.64
CA GLN A 299 3.47 -6.32 13.99
C GLN A 299 4.22 -6.35 12.64
N LEU A 300 4.14 -5.28 11.85
CA LEU A 300 4.90 -5.16 10.60
C LEU A 300 6.42 -5.19 10.83
N LEU A 301 6.91 -4.58 11.91
CA LEU A 301 8.33 -4.62 12.29
C LEU A 301 8.77 -6.03 12.69
N ASP A 302 7.94 -6.79 13.41
CA ASP A 302 8.19 -8.19 13.71
C ASP A 302 8.32 -9.02 12.43
N LEU A 303 7.36 -8.89 11.51
CA LEU A 303 7.41 -9.57 10.21
C LEU A 303 8.65 -9.18 9.40
N SER A 304 9.05 -7.89 9.43
CA SER A 304 10.27 -7.41 8.75
C SER A 304 11.53 -8.07 9.32
N THR A 305 11.64 -8.16 10.64
CA THR A 305 12.77 -8.81 11.32
C THR A 305 12.83 -10.30 10.96
N ASP A 306 11.69 -11.00 10.97
CA ASP A 306 11.62 -12.40 10.59
C ASP A 306 11.92 -12.62 9.09
N ALA A 307 11.51 -11.67 8.22
CA ALA A 307 11.87 -11.71 6.81
C ALA A 307 13.38 -11.63 6.59
N GLU A 308 14.10 -10.73 7.31
CA GLU A 308 15.57 -10.66 7.24
C GLU A 308 16.26 -11.95 7.73
N ARG A 309 15.71 -12.57 8.79
CA ARG A 309 16.20 -13.88 9.26
C ARG A 309 15.96 -15.00 8.23
N LEU A 310 14.82 -15.00 7.54
CA LEU A 310 14.54 -15.96 6.46
C LEU A 310 15.45 -15.71 5.25
N LYS A 311 15.71 -14.46 4.87
CA LYS A 311 16.70 -14.12 3.82
C LYS A 311 18.09 -14.65 4.15
N LYS A 312 18.54 -14.55 5.42
CA LYS A 312 19.79 -15.19 5.87
C LYS A 312 19.76 -16.71 5.64
N LYS A 313 18.66 -17.39 5.99
CA LYS A 313 18.52 -18.84 5.77
C LYS A 313 18.50 -19.20 4.27
N LEU A 314 17.98 -18.35 3.41
CA LEU A 314 18.02 -18.54 1.94
C LEU A 314 19.46 -18.47 1.43
N LEU A 315 20.27 -17.48 1.85
CA LEU A 315 21.69 -17.35 1.49
C LEU A 315 22.52 -18.52 2.00
N VAL A 316 22.29 -18.97 3.24
CA VAL A 316 22.93 -20.18 3.77
C VAL A 316 22.56 -21.39 2.90
N GLY A 317 21.29 -21.49 2.48
CA GLY A 317 20.83 -22.57 1.61
C GLY A 317 21.49 -22.57 0.22
N GLU A 318 21.89 -21.41 -0.28
CA GLU A 318 22.65 -21.29 -1.55
C GLU A 318 24.05 -21.87 -1.47
N ALA A 319 24.68 -21.82 -0.30
CA ALA A 319 26.00 -22.38 -0.06
C ALA A 319 25.98 -23.89 0.19
N LEU A 320 24.81 -24.51 0.34
CA LEU A 320 24.67 -25.95 0.58
C LEU A 320 24.63 -26.75 -0.74
N PRO A 321 25.03 -28.05 -0.70
CA PRO A 321 24.86 -28.92 -1.85
C PRO A 321 23.43 -28.95 -2.35
N GLN A 322 23.26 -29.08 -3.68
CA GLN A 322 21.94 -29.14 -4.32
C GLN A 322 21.79 -30.48 -5.01
N ILE A 323 20.68 -31.14 -4.80
CA ILE A 323 20.36 -32.43 -5.41
C ILE A 323 19.05 -32.27 -6.20
N ALA A 324 19.09 -32.67 -7.46
CA ALA A 324 17.90 -32.76 -8.29
C ALA A 324 17.88 -34.08 -9.06
N ILE A 325 16.69 -34.58 -9.32
CA ILE A 325 16.43 -35.70 -10.23
C ILE A 325 15.71 -35.17 -11.44
N GLY A 326 15.93 -35.81 -12.58
CA GLY A 326 15.26 -35.40 -13.80
C GLY A 326 15.03 -36.56 -14.76
N ALA A 327 14.07 -36.35 -15.64
CA ALA A 327 13.82 -37.23 -16.79
C ALA A 327 13.57 -36.37 -18.02
N GLY A 328 13.94 -36.88 -19.16
CA GLY A 328 13.74 -36.15 -20.41
C GLY A 328 13.64 -37.06 -21.63
N TYR A 329 13.07 -36.48 -22.64
CA TYR A 329 13.03 -37.10 -23.96
C TYR A 329 13.59 -36.10 -24.96
N THR A 330 14.68 -36.49 -25.62
CA THR A 330 15.41 -35.62 -26.56
C THR A 330 15.35 -36.17 -27.96
N CYS A 331 15.31 -35.30 -28.94
CA CYS A 331 15.46 -35.63 -30.35
C CYS A 331 16.59 -34.81 -30.96
N ASN A 332 17.33 -35.40 -31.85
CA ASN A 332 18.40 -34.74 -32.56
C ASN A 332 18.55 -35.26 -34.01
N THR A 333 19.12 -34.44 -34.88
CA THR A 333 19.46 -34.78 -36.26
C THR A 333 20.97 -34.79 -36.49
N LEU A 334 21.71 -35.07 -35.42
CA LEU A 334 23.17 -35.17 -35.50
C LEU A 334 23.58 -36.35 -36.40
N MET A 335 24.61 -36.16 -37.18
CA MET A 335 25.12 -37.19 -38.15
C MET A 335 24.05 -37.65 -39.17
N ASP A 336 23.31 -36.72 -39.76
CA ASP A 336 22.31 -36.96 -40.81
C ASP A 336 21.18 -37.94 -40.47
N LYS A 337 21.05 -38.33 -39.23
CA LYS A 337 20.01 -39.24 -38.76
C LYS A 337 19.17 -38.64 -37.64
N PHE A 338 17.86 -38.72 -37.80
CA PHE A 338 16.95 -38.38 -36.69
C PHE A 338 17.02 -39.50 -35.64
N LYS A 339 17.40 -39.11 -34.40
CA LYS A 339 17.45 -40.00 -33.23
C LYS A 339 16.65 -39.41 -32.09
N THR A 340 16.04 -40.28 -31.31
CA THR A 340 15.32 -39.93 -30.11
C THR A 340 15.89 -40.75 -28.96
N ASN A 341 16.03 -40.10 -27.78
CA ASN A 341 16.55 -40.76 -26.58
C ASN A 341 15.73 -40.32 -25.34
N GLY A 342 15.29 -41.29 -24.55
CA GLY A 342 14.82 -41.05 -23.19
C GLY A 342 15.99 -41.14 -22.22
N LEU A 343 16.02 -40.24 -21.26
CA LEU A 343 17.07 -40.23 -20.22
C LEU A 343 16.44 -39.94 -18.83
N VAL A 344 17.03 -40.58 -17.82
CA VAL A 344 16.79 -40.27 -16.42
C VAL A 344 18.13 -39.96 -15.77
N PHE A 345 18.18 -38.91 -14.97
CA PHE A 345 19.44 -38.47 -14.37
C PHE A 345 19.23 -37.95 -12.97
N ALA A 346 20.28 -37.95 -12.17
CA ALA A 346 20.40 -37.24 -10.90
C ALA A 346 21.59 -36.30 -10.98
N THR A 347 21.43 -35.10 -10.46
CA THR A 347 22.49 -34.10 -10.38
C THR A 347 22.79 -33.78 -8.95
N LEU A 348 24.09 -33.70 -8.62
CA LEU A 348 24.61 -33.15 -7.39
C LEU A 348 25.51 -31.97 -7.75
N SER A 349 25.16 -30.79 -7.25
CA SER A 349 25.95 -29.58 -7.43
C SER A 349 26.44 -29.08 -6.08
N ILE A 350 27.75 -28.87 -5.93
CA ILE A 350 28.40 -28.36 -4.72
C ILE A 350 29.16 -27.10 -5.12
N PRO A 351 28.70 -25.90 -4.70
CA PRO A 351 29.29 -24.62 -5.13
C PRO A 351 30.55 -24.26 -4.33
N ILE A 352 31.64 -25.04 -4.48
CA ILE A 352 32.85 -24.89 -3.66
C ILE A 352 33.49 -23.50 -3.81
N SER A 353 33.60 -22.98 -5.01
CA SER A 353 34.18 -21.66 -5.28
C SER A 353 33.34 -20.52 -4.73
N ASP A 354 32.04 -20.70 -4.71
CA ASP A 354 31.07 -19.69 -4.25
C ASP A 354 31.08 -19.53 -2.72
N TRP A 355 31.68 -20.50 -1.97
CA TRP A 355 31.69 -20.44 -0.51
C TRP A 355 32.42 -19.20 0.04
N TRP A 356 33.46 -18.74 -0.65
CA TRP A 356 34.16 -17.51 -0.24
C TRP A 356 33.27 -16.29 -0.39
N GLU A 357 32.64 -16.11 -1.54
CA GLU A 357 31.71 -15.01 -1.81
C GLU A 357 30.49 -15.10 -0.89
N LYS A 358 29.85 -16.27 -0.80
CA LYS A 358 28.68 -16.51 0.05
C LYS A 358 28.95 -16.30 1.53
N SER A 359 30.17 -16.55 2.00
CA SER A 359 30.57 -16.24 3.39
C SER A 359 30.42 -14.73 3.69
N TYR A 360 30.80 -13.87 2.75
CA TYR A 360 30.64 -12.42 2.91
C TYR A 360 29.16 -12.00 2.78
N ASP A 361 28.41 -12.60 1.85
CA ASP A 361 26.97 -12.34 1.71
C ASP A 361 26.19 -12.70 2.98
N ILE A 362 26.50 -13.85 3.56
CA ILE A 362 25.89 -14.30 4.83
C ILE A 362 26.22 -13.33 5.96
N LYS A 363 27.51 -12.90 6.08
CA LYS A 363 27.90 -11.90 7.08
C LYS A 363 27.21 -10.55 6.85
N LYS A 364 27.11 -10.11 5.60
CA LYS A 364 26.38 -8.89 5.23
C LYS A 364 24.90 -8.99 5.62
N GLN A 365 24.29 -10.14 5.39
CA GLN A 365 22.88 -10.36 5.77
C GLN A 365 22.72 -10.45 7.30
N GLU A 366 23.70 -10.95 8.02
CA GLU A 366 23.73 -10.92 9.49
C GLU A 366 23.74 -9.49 10.03
N LEU A 367 24.51 -8.61 9.40
CA LEU A 367 24.49 -7.18 9.71
C LEU A 367 23.11 -6.54 9.39
N ASN A 368 22.46 -6.99 8.31
CA ASN A 368 21.11 -6.54 8.00
C ASN A 368 20.08 -7.01 9.05
N CYS A 369 20.20 -8.24 9.55
CA CYS A 369 19.39 -8.71 10.68
C CYS A 369 19.60 -7.84 11.93
N THR A 370 20.87 -7.55 12.27
CA THR A 370 21.19 -6.66 13.39
C THR A 370 20.65 -5.24 13.18
N LYS A 371 20.73 -4.72 11.95
CA LYS A 371 20.12 -3.41 11.62
C LYS A 371 18.59 -3.43 11.81
N ALA A 372 17.91 -4.48 11.34
CA ALA A 372 16.46 -4.61 11.53
C ALA A 372 16.07 -4.68 13.01
N GLU A 373 16.85 -5.41 13.83
CA GLU A 373 16.65 -5.46 15.29
C GLU A 373 16.90 -4.12 15.99
N ASN A 374 17.90 -3.36 15.54
CA ASN A 374 18.15 -2.01 16.05
C ASN A 374 17.03 -1.03 15.63
N GLN A 375 16.61 -1.08 14.36
CA GLN A 375 15.50 -0.27 13.86
C GLN A 375 14.20 -0.58 14.60
N ARG A 376 13.93 -1.87 14.87
CA ARG A 376 12.78 -2.26 15.66
C ARG A 376 12.80 -1.61 17.05
N ARG A 377 13.93 -1.66 17.75
CA ARG A 377 14.07 -1.09 19.09
C ARG A 377 13.88 0.44 19.10
N ASP A 378 14.49 1.12 18.13
CA ASP A 378 14.32 2.57 17.96
C ASP A 378 12.87 2.96 17.66
N LEU A 379 12.20 2.20 16.78
CA LEU A 379 10.80 2.44 16.44
C LEU A 379 9.84 2.09 17.60
N ASP A 380 10.16 1.09 18.44
CA ASP A 380 9.40 0.80 19.66
C ASP A 380 9.41 2.01 20.60
N GLU A 381 10.58 2.62 20.82
CA GLU A 381 10.73 3.84 21.63
C GLU A 381 9.99 5.04 21.01
N GLN A 382 10.10 5.20 19.68
CA GLN A 382 9.38 6.26 18.96
C GLN A 382 7.86 6.08 19.02
N MET A 383 7.34 4.85 18.90
CA MET A 383 5.91 4.57 19.01
C MET A 383 5.38 4.86 20.42
N LEU A 384 6.14 4.52 21.47
CA LEU A 384 5.77 4.89 22.84
C LEU A 384 5.71 6.40 23.02
N LEU A 385 6.69 7.12 22.48
CA LEU A 385 6.69 8.59 22.51
C LEU A 385 5.51 9.16 21.72
N GLN A 386 5.19 8.63 20.53
CA GLN A 386 4.03 9.05 19.75
C GLN A 386 2.69 8.85 20.51
N MET A 387 2.54 7.72 21.21
CA MET A 387 1.35 7.46 22.02
C MET A 387 1.25 8.42 23.19
N GLN A 388 2.40 8.73 23.84
CA GLN A 388 2.43 9.73 24.92
C GLN A 388 2.09 11.13 24.40
N MET A 389 2.61 11.52 23.23
CA MET A 389 2.27 12.79 22.58
C MET A 389 0.78 12.85 22.24
N ALA A 390 0.23 11.77 21.64
CA ALA A 390 -1.19 11.71 21.30
C ALA A 390 -2.09 11.80 22.54
N TRP A 391 -1.65 11.24 23.66
CA TRP A 391 -2.34 11.42 24.94
C TRP A 391 -2.30 12.87 25.43
N ASN A 392 -1.12 13.49 25.41
CA ASN A 392 -0.96 14.87 25.83
C ASN A 392 -1.78 15.83 24.94
N ASP A 393 -1.77 15.61 23.62
CA ASP A 393 -2.57 16.38 22.66
C ASP A 393 -4.08 16.24 22.92
N LEU A 394 -4.53 15.03 23.31
CA LEU A 394 -5.92 14.77 23.67
C LEU A 394 -6.32 15.51 24.96
N ASP A 395 -5.50 15.42 26.00
CA ASP A 395 -5.75 16.06 27.30
C ASP A 395 -5.72 17.59 27.17
N GLU A 396 -4.76 18.12 26.40
CA GLU A 396 -4.71 19.55 26.06
C GLU A 396 -5.98 20.00 25.31
N SER A 397 -6.40 19.23 24.27
CA SER A 397 -7.59 19.60 23.51
C SER A 397 -8.86 19.59 24.35
N TYR A 398 -8.97 18.67 25.32
CA TYR A 398 -10.06 18.70 26.30
C TYR A 398 -10.06 19.98 27.12
N SER A 399 -8.89 20.36 27.63
CA SER A 399 -8.73 21.62 28.39
C SER A 399 -9.08 22.84 27.53
N GLN A 400 -8.69 22.85 26.25
CA GLN A 400 -9.05 23.91 25.28
C GLN A 400 -10.57 24.02 25.08
N VAL A 401 -11.30 22.89 25.07
CA VAL A 401 -12.75 22.94 24.98
C VAL A 401 -13.38 23.58 26.23
N LEU A 402 -12.91 23.24 27.44
CA LEU A 402 -13.41 23.82 28.65
C LEU A 402 -13.18 25.34 28.69
N ILE A 403 -11.97 25.79 28.29
CA ILE A 403 -11.64 27.21 28.17
C ILE A 403 -12.52 27.90 27.12
N ALA A 404 -12.70 27.30 25.95
CA ALA A 404 -13.53 27.86 24.89
C ALA A 404 -15.01 27.97 25.30
N GLN A 405 -15.51 27.00 26.08
CA GLN A 405 -16.87 27.03 26.61
C GLN A 405 -17.04 28.19 27.57
N GLN A 406 -16.14 28.35 28.55
CA GLN A 406 -16.16 29.46 29.50
C GLN A 406 -16.03 30.82 28.78
N THR A 407 -15.22 30.89 27.74
CA THR A 407 -15.05 32.10 26.92
C THR A 407 -16.34 32.45 26.16
N ALA A 408 -17.03 31.45 25.61
CA ALA A 408 -18.29 31.66 24.90
C ALA A 408 -19.40 32.14 25.87
N GLU A 409 -19.52 31.54 27.05
CA GLU A 409 -20.47 31.97 28.10
C GLU A 409 -20.20 33.41 28.54
N THR A 410 -18.92 33.77 28.79
CA THR A 410 -18.54 35.12 29.17
C THR A 410 -18.80 36.14 28.04
N ALA A 411 -18.54 35.77 26.79
CA ALA A 411 -18.80 36.64 25.63
C ALA A 411 -20.31 36.86 25.39
N GLU A 412 -21.13 35.86 25.69
CA GLU A 412 -22.60 35.96 25.59
C GLU A 412 -23.15 36.95 26.63
N GLU A 413 -22.67 36.85 27.89
CA GLU A 413 -23.02 37.81 28.94
C GLU A 413 -22.54 39.22 28.57
N ASN A 414 -21.33 39.38 28.06
CA ASN A 414 -20.79 40.65 27.59
C ASN A 414 -21.64 41.30 26.50
N LEU A 415 -22.05 40.53 25.48
CA LEU A 415 -22.94 41.06 24.45
C LEU A 415 -24.30 41.50 25.01
N LYS A 416 -24.87 40.70 25.90
CA LYS A 416 -26.13 41.04 26.57
C LYS A 416 -26.02 42.39 27.31
N LEU A 417 -24.99 42.55 28.16
CA LEU A 417 -24.75 43.78 28.90
C LEU A 417 -24.48 44.98 27.97
N ALA A 418 -23.69 44.78 26.92
CA ALA A 418 -23.42 45.84 25.92
C ALA A 418 -24.72 46.29 25.21
N THR A 419 -25.59 45.34 24.86
CA THR A 419 -26.87 45.63 24.23
C THR A 419 -27.84 46.39 25.15
N ASP A 420 -27.92 45.94 26.44
CA ASP A 420 -28.77 46.59 27.48
C ASP A 420 -28.26 48.01 27.77
N ASN A 421 -26.97 48.22 27.89
CA ASN A 421 -26.32 49.51 28.14
C ASN A 421 -26.46 50.45 26.92
N TYR A 422 -26.43 49.91 25.68
CA TYR A 422 -26.70 50.70 24.49
C TYR A 422 -28.14 51.24 24.46
N ALA A 423 -29.10 50.37 24.80
CA ALA A 423 -30.52 50.78 24.88
C ALA A 423 -30.73 51.86 25.96
N ALA A 424 -29.90 51.86 27.03
CA ALA A 424 -29.90 52.90 28.07
C ALA A 424 -29.10 54.17 27.70
N GLY A 425 -28.44 54.20 26.51
CA GLY A 425 -27.61 55.32 26.06
C GLY A 425 -26.27 55.44 26.76
N MET A 426 -25.77 54.40 27.47
CA MET A 426 -24.57 54.40 28.25
C MET A 426 -23.29 53.98 27.49
N VAL A 427 -23.46 53.26 26.38
CA VAL A 427 -22.34 52.82 25.54
C VAL A 427 -22.62 53.09 24.08
N SER A 428 -21.63 53.02 23.23
CA SER A 428 -21.76 53.29 21.77
C SER A 428 -22.18 52.05 20.99
N MET A 429 -22.70 52.24 19.75
CA MET A 429 -22.92 51.14 18.80
C MET A 429 -21.65 50.35 18.51
N SER A 430 -20.49 50.99 18.56
CA SER A 430 -19.21 50.31 18.35
C SER A 430 -18.95 49.25 19.44
N ASP A 431 -19.30 49.53 20.69
CA ASP A 431 -19.11 48.59 21.81
C ASP A 431 -20.01 47.36 21.67
N VAL A 432 -21.25 47.51 21.16
CA VAL A 432 -22.15 46.40 20.85
C VAL A 432 -21.63 45.55 19.70
N LEU A 433 -21.14 46.17 18.64
CA LEU A 433 -20.58 45.45 17.50
C LEU A 433 -19.29 44.73 17.85
N GLU A 434 -18.47 45.27 18.75
CA GLU A 434 -17.28 44.62 19.30
C GLU A 434 -17.66 43.41 20.15
N ALA A 435 -18.58 43.55 21.11
CA ALA A 435 -19.08 42.44 21.92
C ALA A 435 -19.70 41.32 21.07
N GLN A 436 -20.46 41.69 20.02
CA GLN A 436 -21.01 40.72 19.05
C GLN A 436 -19.89 39.99 18.32
N THR A 437 -18.81 40.67 17.92
CA THR A 437 -17.66 40.05 17.24
C THR A 437 -16.93 39.06 18.14
N LEU A 438 -16.74 39.43 19.43
CA LEU A 438 -16.13 38.57 20.43
C LEU A 438 -16.96 37.30 20.66
N LEU A 439 -18.29 37.41 20.77
CA LEU A 439 -19.17 36.24 20.88
C LEU A 439 -19.09 35.34 19.66
N GLN A 440 -19.15 35.89 18.44
CA GLN A 440 -19.02 35.12 17.22
C GLN A 440 -17.70 34.37 17.16
N GLN A 441 -16.59 35.00 17.55
CA GLN A 441 -15.26 34.38 17.61
C GLN A 441 -15.21 33.27 18.64
N ALA A 442 -15.73 33.51 19.86
CA ALA A 442 -15.75 32.54 20.95
C ALA A 442 -16.59 31.29 20.59
N GLN A 443 -17.78 31.49 20.03
CA GLN A 443 -18.64 30.38 19.59
C GLN A 443 -17.99 29.58 18.45
N SER A 444 -17.34 30.26 17.48
CA SER A 444 -16.63 29.59 16.39
C SER A 444 -15.44 28.78 16.93
N GLN A 445 -14.69 29.33 17.89
CA GLN A 445 -13.58 28.66 18.56
C GLN A 445 -14.06 27.43 19.35
N LEU A 446 -15.19 27.53 20.05
CA LEU A 446 -15.78 26.40 20.76
C LEU A 446 -16.15 25.25 19.81
N ALA A 447 -16.77 25.56 18.68
CA ALA A 447 -17.09 24.55 17.65
C ALA A 447 -15.84 23.86 17.11
N ASP A 448 -14.80 24.64 16.81
CA ASP A 448 -13.51 24.09 16.33
C ASP A 448 -12.81 23.24 17.38
N SER A 449 -12.75 23.70 18.64
CA SER A 449 -12.12 22.96 19.76
C SER A 449 -12.81 21.63 20.03
N LYS A 450 -14.16 21.59 19.95
CA LYS A 450 -14.93 20.35 20.09
C LYS A 450 -14.61 19.34 18.97
N VAL A 451 -14.51 19.81 17.73
CA VAL A 451 -14.17 18.96 16.57
C VAL A 451 -12.73 18.45 16.69
N ASP A 452 -11.78 19.32 17.04
CA ASP A 452 -10.38 18.93 17.24
C ASP A 452 -10.24 17.84 18.30
N TYR A 453 -10.96 17.99 19.42
CA TYR A 453 -11.00 16.95 20.47
C TYR A 453 -11.52 15.61 19.92
N MET A 454 -12.63 15.60 19.16
CA MET A 454 -13.19 14.35 18.62
C MET A 454 -12.21 13.64 17.70
N ILE A 455 -11.54 14.38 16.83
CA ILE A 455 -10.52 13.84 15.91
C ILE A 455 -9.33 13.26 16.70
N LYS A 456 -8.83 13.99 17.72
CA LYS A 456 -7.72 13.54 18.58
C LYS A 456 -8.09 12.31 19.40
N LEU A 457 -9.34 12.25 19.89
CA LEU A 457 -9.86 11.08 20.60
C LEU A 457 -9.86 9.83 19.70
N THR A 458 -10.37 9.94 18.49
CA THR A 458 -10.36 8.82 17.54
C THR A 458 -8.95 8.39 17.20
N LYS A 459 -8.05 9.34 16.95
CA LYS A 459 -6.64 9.06 16.70
C LYS A 459 -5.98 8.31 17.87
N TYR A 460 -6.24 8.75 19.10
CA TYR A 460 -5.70 8.08 20.28
C TYR A 460 -6.28 6.67 20.46
N LYS A 461 -7.60 6.50 20.27
CA LYS A 461 -8.25 5.19 20.31
C LYS A 461 -7.68 4.22 19.28
N GLN A 462 -7.46 4.66 18.06
CA GLN A 462 -6.82 3.84 17.02
C GLN A 462 -5.40 3.42 17.41
N MET A 463 -4.60 4.35 17.97
CA MET A 463 -3.24 4.06 18.42
C MET A 463 -3.20 3.08 19.61
N THR A 464 -4.23 3.07 20.45
CA THR A 464 -4.34 2.21 21.64
C THR A 464 -5.21 0.99 21.44
N ARG A 465 -5.83 0.84 20.25
CA ARG A 465 -6.76 -0.25 19.89
C ARG A 465 -7.96 -0.36 20.85
N GLN A 466 -8.54 0.76 21.22
CA GLN A 466 -9.77 0.86 22.01
C GLN A 466 -11.02 1.04 21.13
#